data_c9068de0ae4fb2ac66f3d434a82c00d0
#
_entry.id   c9068de0ae4fb2ac66f3d434a82c00d0
#
_cell.length_a   1.000
_cell.length_b   1.000
_cell.length_c   1.000
_cell.angle_alpha   90.00
_cell.angle_beta   90.00
_cell.angle_gamma   90.00
#
_symmetry.space_group_name_H-M   'P 1'
#
loop_
_entity.id
_entity.type
_entity.pdbx_description
1 polymer ?
#
loop_
_entity_poly.entity_id
_entity_poly.type
_entity_poly.pdbx_seq_one_letter_code
_entity_poly.pdbx_strand_id
1 'polypeptide(L)'
;MFKSEYLNRVYEGVEKRSPGEKEFLQAVREVLGSLEPVVAANPKLEENGVLERIVEPERQIFFRVSWVDDNGKVQVNRGYRVQFNSAIGPYKGGIRLHPSVNASVIKFLGFEQIFKNSLTGLPIGGGKGGSDFDPKGKSDGEIMRFCQSFMTELSKHIGADTDVPAGDIGTGAREIGYMFGQYKRLRNEFTGVLTGKGLTYGGSLARTEATGYGLCYYTEEMLKCMKNDSFKGKTVVVSGSGNVAIYATEKATQLGGKVVALSDSNGYVYDPNGIKLDVVKQIKEVERGRIKEYAERVDGAEYHEGCKGIWTIKCDIALPCATQNEIDEESAKILVKNGVMAVAEGANMPSTLEAIEVFQSSGILFGPAKAANAGGVATSALEMSQNSMRYSWTFDEVDAKLKDIMVNIFHNSYNAAKKYNLEGNLLAGANVAGFEKVAEAMLAQGVAY
;
A
#
# COMPACT_ATOMS: atom_id res chain seq x y z
N MET A 1 8.99 18.27 18.49
CA MET A 1 7.92 18.81 19.33
C MET A 1 6.99 19.58 18.41
N PHE A 2 5.67 19.39 18.53
CA PHE A 2 4.67 20.07 17.71
C PHE A 2 4.42 21.47 18.24
N LYS A 3 3.85 22.37 17.43
CA LYS A 3 3.42 23.71 17.88
C LYS A 3 2.17 23.62 18.79
N SER A 4 1.30 22.63 18.53
CA SER A 4 0.10 22.38 19.31
C SER A 4 0.42 21.65 20.61
N GLU A 5 -0.03 22.19 21.75
CA GLU A 5 0.07 21.52 23.07
C GLU A 5 -0.75 20.23 23.10
N TYR A 6 -1.91 20.22 22.43
CA TYR A 6 -2.74 19.03 22.31
C TYR A 6 -2.00 17.86 21.63
N LEU A 7 -1.36 18.14 20.49
CA LEU A 7 -0.58 17.11 19.77
C LEU A 7 0.61 16.59 20.60
N ASN A 8 1.30 17.48 21.33
CA ASN A 8 2.40 17.08 22.21
C ASN A 8 1.89 16.14 23.32
N ARG A 9 0.78 16.51 23.98
CA ARG A 9 0.18 15.68 25.04
C ARG A 9 -0.24 14.31 24.55
N VAL A 10 -0.87 14.24 23.36
CA VAL A 10 -1.26 12.97 22.74
C VAL A 10 -0.02 12.12 22.44
N TYR A 11 0.99 12.70 21.81
CA TYR A 11 2.22 11.98 21.45
C TYR A 11 2.99 11.46 22.70
N GLU A 12 3.16 12.28 23.72
CA GLU A 12 3.75 11.86 24.99
C GLU A 12 2.98 10.70 25.64
N GLY A 13 1.65 10.72 25.52
CA GLY A 13 0.80 9.63 25.96
C GLY A 13 1.08 8.33 25.21
N VAL A 14 1.30 8.41 23.89
CA VAL A 14 1.66 7.25 23.07
C VAL A 14 3.05 6.73 23.43
N GLU A 15 4.05 7.61 23.59
CA GLU A 15 5.42 7.21 23.99
C GLU A 15 5.42 6.45 25.32
N LYS A 16 4.64 6.91 26.30
CA LYS A 16 4.54 6.25 27.61
C LYS A 16 3.90 4.87 27.53
N ARG A 17 2.89 4.69 26.65
CA ARG A 17 2.18 3.40 26.50
C ARG A 17 2.86 2.41 25.56
N SER A 18 3.71 2.89 24.67
CA SER A 18 4.35 2.09 23.61
C SER A 18 5.88 2.13 23.66
N PRO A 19 6.50 1.83 24.83
CA PRO A 19 7.95 1.90 24.98
C PRO A 19 8.64 0.88 24.04
N GLY A 20 9.60 1.37 23.24
CA GLY A 20 10.37 0.53 22.30
C GLY A 20 9.70 0.23 20.97
N GLU A 21 8.47 0.67 20.73
CA GLU A 21 7.76 0.53 19.45
C GLU A 21 8.17 1.62 18.44
N LYS A 22 9.42 1.62 18.01
CA LYS A 22 10.04 2.71 17.24
C LYS A 22 9.30 3.03 15.94
N GLU A 23 8.92 2.01 15.19
CA GLU A 23 8.24 2.16 13.91
C GLU A 23 6.85 2.78 14.10
N PHE A 24 6.13 2.36 15.13
CA PHE A 24 4.83 2.91 15.46
C PHE A 24 4.92 4.37 15.93
N LEU A 25 5.85 4.68 16.83
CA LEU A 25 6.07 6.05 17.31
C LEU A 25 6.45 7.00 16.18
N GLN A 26 7.27 6.55 15.23
CA GLN A 26 7.64 7.35 14.05
C GLN A 26 6.42 7.67 13.19
N ALA A 27 5.59 6.66 12.89
CA ALA A 27 4.38 6.85 12.09
C ALA A 27 3.36 7.80 12.76
N VAL A 28 3.14 7.63 14.06
CA VAL A 28 2.26 8.53 14.82
C VAL A 28 2.78 9.96 14.76
N ARG A 29 4.08 10.17 14.95
CA ARG A 29 4.69 11.50 14.89
C ARG A 29 4.52 12.16 13.51
N GLU A 30 4.72 11.41 12.43
CA GLU A 30 4.55 11.89 11.06
C GLU A 30 3.11 12.33 10.79
N VAL A 31 2.15 11.48 11.13
CA VAL A 31 0.72 11.78 10.93
C VAL A 31 0.30 12.97 11.76
N LEU A 32 0.58 12.98 13.07
CA LEU A 32 0.22 14.09 13.95
C LEU A 32 0.83 15.43 13.50
N GLY A 33 2.06 15.42 12.98
CA GLY A 33 2.69 16.62 12.42
C GLY A 33 1.90 17.22 11.23
N SER A 34 1.28 16.38 10.41
CA SER A 34 0.43 16.84 9.30
C SER A 34 -0.91 17.43 9.78
N LEU A 35 -1.34 17.13 11.02
CA LEU A 35 -2.64 17.52 11.57
C LEU A 35 -2.62 18.84 12.34
N GLU A 36 -1.47 19.50 12.49
CA GLU A 36 -1.39 20.78 13.20
C GLU A 36 -2.45 21.81 12.77
N PRO A 37 -2.61 22.10 11.46
CA PRO A 37 -3.61 23.08 11.02
C PRO A 37 -5.05 22.58 11.20
N VAL A 38 -5.28 21.27 11.16
CA VAL A 38 -6.60 20.66 11.36
C VAL A 38 -7.05 20.80 12.82
N VAL A 39 -6.17 20.52 13.76
CA VAL A 39 -6.45 20.65 15.19
C VAL A 39 -6.68 22.10 15.59
N ALA A 40 -5.88 23.03 15.05
CA ALA A 40 -6.05 24.45 15.29
C ALA A 40 -7.42 24.98 14.81
N ALA A 41 -7.95 24.40 13.71
CA ALA A 41 -9.22 24.79 13.14
C ALA A 41 -10.45 24.11 13.76
N ASN A 42 -10.26 23.03 14.56
CA ASN A 42 -11.37 22.22 15.07
C ASN A 42 -11.20 21.79 16.53
N PRO A 43 -11.60 22.62 17.50
CA PRO A 43 -11.51 22.32 18.92
C PRO A 43 -12.28 21.05 19.35
N LYS A 44 -13.31 20.65 18.62
CA LYS A 44 -14.10 19.45 18.94
C LYS A 44 -13.26 18.16 18.90
N LEU A 45 -12.14 18.15 18.19
CA LEU A 45 -11.23 17.00 18.17
C LEU A 45 -10.63 16.73 19.54
N GLU A 46 -10.23 17.78 20.26
CA GLU A 46 -9.70 17.70 21.62
C GLU A 46 -10.82 17.41 22.62
N GLU A 47 -11.93 18.16 22.56
CA GLU A 47 -13.08 18.00 23.45
C GLU A 47 -13.61 16.55 23.47
N ASN A 48 -13.51 15.83 22.36
CA ASN A 48 -14.00 14.45 22.20
C ASN A 48 -12.87 13.39 22.22
N GLY A 49 -11.64 13.76 22.51
CA GLY A 49 -10.50 12.84 22.57
C GLY A 49 -10.28 12.04 21.29
N VAL A 50 -10.49 12.67 20.14
CA VAL A 50 -10.42 11.96 18.83
C VAL A 50 -9.01 11.45 18.57
N LEU A 51 -7.99 12.27 18.84
CA LEU A 51 -6.60 11.86 18.59
C LEU A 51 -6.13 10.80 19.56
N GLU A 52 -6.52 10.89 20.83
CA GLU A 52 -6.22 9.86 21.84
C GLU A 52 -6.77 8.49 21.43
N ARG A 53 -7.96 8.47 20.81
CA ARG A 53 -8.61 7.23 20.34
C ARG A 53 -8.03 6.72 19.03
N ILE A 54 -7.69 7.60 18.09
CA ILE A 54 -7.20 7.17 16.77
C ILE A 54 -5.77 6.63 16.80
N VAL A 55 -4.97 7.03 17.80
CA VAL A 55 -3.60 6.52 17.99
C VAL A 55 -3.55 5.25 18.84
N GLU A 56 -4.68 4.80 19.37
CA GLU A 56 -4.78 3.56 20.15
C GLU A 56 -5.63 2.54 19.38
N PRO A 57 -5.12 1.32 19.12
CA PRO A 57 -5.90 0.30 18.40
C PRO A 57 -7.09 -0.17 19.25
N GLU A 58 -8.24 -0.40 18.60
CA GLU A 58 -9.42 -0.94 19.28
C GLU A 58 -9.14 -2.33 19.85
N ARG A 59 -8.34 -3.17 19.17
CA ARG A 59 -7.93 -4.49 19.64
C ARG A 59 -6.58 -4.90 19.07
N GLN A 60 -5.82 -5.63 19.88
CA GLN A 60 -4.63 -6.35 19.47
C GLN A 60 -4.77 -7.80 19.89
N ILE A 61 -4.61 -8.71 18.94
CA ILE A 61 -4.78 -10.14 19.11
C ILE A 61 -3.45 -10.81 18.83
N PHE A 62 -2.92 -11.51 19.83
CA PHE A 62 -1.69 -12.28 19.75
C PHE A 62 -2.01 -13.75 19.99
N PHE A 63 -1.46 -14.63 19.18
CA PHE A 63 -1.70 -16.06 19.32
C PHE A 63 -0.50 -16.89 18.87
N ARG A 64 -0.41 -18.08 19.41
CA ARG A 64 0.58 -19.08 19.02
C ARG A 64 0.09 -19.82 17.78
N VAL A 65 1.02 -20.02 16.82
CA VAL A 65 0.79 -20.82 15.61
C VAL A 65 1.71 -22.01 15.67
N SER A 66 1.17 -23.19 15.99
CA SER A 66 1.92 -24.45 16.03
C SER A 66 1.62 -25.27 14.77
N TRP A 67 2.64 -25.74 14.09
CA TRP A 67 2.51 -26.54 12.88
C TRP A 67 3.65 -27.57 12.79
N VAL A 68 3.53 -28.54 11.88
CA VAL A 68 4.51 -29.62 11.73
C VAL A 68 5.17 -29.49 10.36
N ASP A 69 6.52 -29.49 10.32
CA ASP A 69 7.27 -29.45 9.07
C ASP A 69 7.28 -30.80 8.34
N ASP A 70 7.91 -30.84 7.18
CA ASP A 70 7.96 -32.06 6.36
C ASP A 70 8.81 -33.20 6.99
N ASN A 71 9.63 -32.89 8.00
CA ASN A 71 10.40 -33.85 8.78
C ASN A 71 9.64 -34.36 10.01
N GLY A 72 8.38 -33.97 10.20
CA GLY A 72 7.59 -34.34 11.37
C GLY A 72 7.92 -33.55 12.64
N LYS A 73 8.73 -32.48 12.55
CA LYS A 73 9.13 -31.67 13.69
C LYS A 73 8.11 -30.56 13.94
N VAL A 74 7.74 -30.35 15.19
CA VAL A 74 6.87 -29.27 15.62
C VAL A 74 7.60 -27.94 15.52
N GLN A 75 6.97 -27.00 14.84
CA GLN A 75 7.39 -25.61 14.70
C GLN A 75 6.40 -24.69 15.41
N VAL A 76 6.87 -23.56 15.95
CA VAL A 76 6.04 -22.58 16.65
C VAL A 76 6.38 -21.18 16.16
N ASN A 77 5.36 -20.50 15.69
CA ASN A 77 5.42 -19.09 15.28
C ASN A 77 4.44 -18.24 16.10
N ARG A 78 4.57 -16.92 15.99
CA ARG A 78 3.67 -15.95 16.58
C ARG A 78 2.73 -15.40 15.51
N GLY A 79 1.46 -15.38 15.81
CA GLY A 79 0.43 -14.75 14.99
C GLY A 79 -0.03 -13.44 15.60
N TYR A 80 -0.32 -12.46 14.74
CA TYR A 80 -0.76 -11.11 15.12
C TYR A 80 -1.94 -10.67 14.27
N ARG A 81 -2.93 -10.00 14.89
CA ARG A 81 -3.94 -9.19 14.21
C ARG A 81 -4.20 -7.94 15.01
N VAL A 82 -4.04 -6.79 14.39
CA VAL A 82 -4.41 -5.49 14.95
C VAL A 82 -5.66 -5.01 14.23
N GLN A 83 -6.74 -4.86 14.99
CA GLN A 83 -7.99 -4.23 14.60
C GLN A 83 -7.93 -2.80 15.09
N PHE A 84 -7.50 -1.88 14.20
CA PHE A 84 -7.05 -0.58 14.66
C PHE A 84 -8.19 0.42 14.81
N ASN A 85 -8.99 0.60 13.77
CA ASN A 85 -10.11 1.54 13.79
C ASN A 85 -11.23 1.07 12.85
N SER A 86 -12.45 1.02 13.35
CA SER A 86 -13.65 0.57 12.63
C SER A 86 -14.66 1.68 12.36
N ALA A 87 -14.32 2.93 12.59
CA ALA A 87 -15.28 4.05 12.50
C ALA A 87 -15.94 4.19 11.13
N ILE A 88 -15.26 3.80 10.06
CA ILE A 88 -15.78 3.92 8.68
C ILE A 88 -16.10 2.58 8.01
N GLY A 89 -15.95 1.47 8.69
CA GLY A 89 -16.27 0.13 8.16
C GLY A 89 -15.47 -1.00 8.83
N PRO A 90 -15.64 -2.25 8.37
CA PRO A 90 -14.91 -3.40 8.86
C PRO A 90 -13.40 -3.18 8.78
N TYR A 91 -12.66 -3.71 9.75
CA TYR A 91 -11.19 -3.65 9.71
C TYR A 91 -10.69 -4.30 8.42
N LYS A 92 -9.76 -3.65 7.74
CA LYS A 92 -9.22 -4.11 6.47
C LYS A 92 -7.71 -3.93 6.44
N GLY A 93 -7.00 -4.98 6.06
CA GLY A 93 -5.55 -4.92 5.85
C GLY A 93 -4.92 -6.30 5.71
N GLY A 94 -3.74 -6.33 5.08
CA GLY A 94 -3.03 -7.54 4.71
C GLY A 94 -2.47 -8.33 5.87
N ILE A 95 -2.14 -9.58 5.61
CA ILE A 95 -1.37 -10.47 6.49
C ILE A 95 0.04 -10.57 5.93
N ARG A 96 1.04 -10.15 6.72
CA ARG A 96 2.46 -10.21 6.35
C ARG A 96 3.11 -11.46 6.94
N LEU A 97 3.72 -12.28 6.10
CA LEU A 97 4.52 -13.44 6.52
C LEU A 97 5.99 -13.15 6.23
N HIS A 98 6.73 -12.77 7.28
CA HIS A 98 8.14 -12.45 7.18
C HIS A 98 8.83 -12.54 8.54
N PRO A 99 10.09 -12.99 8.64
CA PRO A 99 10.82 -13.11 9.92
C PRO A 99 10.91 -11.82 10.74
N SER A 100 10.85 -10.66 10.10
CA SER A 100 10.90 -9.36 10.79
C SER A 100 9.58 -8.93 11.44
N VAL A 101 8.51 -9.69 11.26
CA VAL A 101 7.20 -9.35 11.83
C VAL A 101 7.21 -9.47 13.35
N ASN A 102 6.80 -8.39 13.99
CA ASN A 102 6.62 -8.30 15.44
C ASN A 102 5.41 -7.39 15.75
N ALA A 103 5.09 -7.23 17.02
CA ALA A 103 3.95 -6.44 17.46
C ALA A 103 4.00 -4.97 17.01
N SER A 104 5.18 -4.33 17.14
CA SER A 104 5.39 -2.91 16.74
C SER A 104 5.17 -2.72 15.24
N VAL A 105 5.73 -3.61 14.41
CA VAL A 105 5.56 -3.58 12.95
C VAL A 105 4.09 -3.72 12.55
N ILE A 106 3.36 -4.66 13.16
CA ILE A 106 1.94 -4.86 12.83
C ILE A 106 1.08 -3.68 13.31
N LYS A 107 1.37 -3.13 14.49
CA LYS A 107 0.70 -1.95 15.04
C LYS A 107 0.93 -0.72 14.14
N PHE A 108 2.18 -0.47 13.76
CA PHE A 108 2.55 0.57 12.81
C PHE A 108 1.77 0.47 11.50
N LEU A 109 1.83 -0.71 10.87
CA LEU A 109 1.15 -0.94 9.59
C LEU A 109 -0.38 -0.84 9.70
N GLY A 110 -0.95 -1.24 10.85
CA GLY A 110 -2.38 -1.08 11.13
C GLY A 110 -2.80 0.37 11.26
N PHE A 111 -1.98 1.20 11.90
CA PHE A 111 -2.20 2.64 12.02
C PHE A 111 -2.19 3.33 10.66
N GLU A 112 -1.17 3.10 9.85
CA GLU A 112 -1.07 3.62 8.48
C GLU A 112 -2.26 3.20 7.59
N GLN A 113 -2.76 1.98 7.84
CA GLN A 113 -3.86 1.43 7.06
C GLN A 113 -5.19 2.19 7.27
N ILE A 114 -5.39 2.85 8.44
CA ILE A 114 -6.56 3.69 8.71
C ILE A 114 -6.70 4.77 7.63
N PHE A 115 -5.64 5.53 7.42
CA PHE A 115 -5.63 6.68 6.52
C PHE A 115 -5.64 6.26 5.05
N LYS A 116 -4.89 5.23 4.72
CA LYS A 116 -4.87 4.67 3.36
C LYS A 116 -6.25 4.16 2.93
N ASN A 117 -6.94 3.42 3.80
CA ASN A 117 -8.28 2.92 3.52
C ASN A 117 -9.30 4.04 3.41
N SER A 118 -9.23 5.00 4.31
CA SER A 118 -10.11 6.17 4.33
C SER A 118 -10.05 6.96 3.02
N LEU A 119 -8.87 7.11 2.43
CA LEU A 119 -8.69 7.83 1.15
C LEU A 119 -9.47 7.19 0.01
N THR A 120 -9.69 5.88 0.02
CA THR A 120 -10.45 5.21 -1.04
C THR A 120 -11.90 5.67 -1.14
N GLY A 121 -12.43 6.33 -0.11
CA GLY A 121 -13.84 6.70 -0.02
C GLY A 121 -14.78 5.53 0.32
N LEU A 122 -14.27 4.31 0.33
CA LEU A 122 -15.04 3.09 0.55
C LEU A 122 -15.21 2.79 2.06
N PRO A 123 -16.26 2.05 2.47
CA PRO A 123 -16.56 1.77 3.87
C PRO A 123 -15.68 0.63 4.42
N ILE A 124 -14.40 0.90 4.59
CA ILE A 124 -13.40 -0.03 5.15
C ILE A 124 -12.55 0.66 6.20
N GLY A 125 -12.46 0.05 7.37
CA GLY A 125 -11.63 0.50 8.49
C GLY A 125 -10.17 0.07 8.35
N GLY A 126 -9.38 0.31 9.39
CA GLY A 126 -7.94 -0.02 9.43
C GLY A 126 -7.64 -1.25 10.25
N GLY A 127 -6.87 -2.17 9.70
CA GLY A 127 -6.35 -3.33 10.39
C GLY A 127 -5.10 -3.89 9.72
N LYS A 128 -4.37 -4.75 10.42
CA LYS A 128 -3.18 -5.44 9.91
C LYS A 128 -2.94 -6.74 10.64
N GLY A 129 -2.39 -7.72 9.96
CA GLY A 129 -1.99 -8.98 10.57
C GLY A 129 -0.64 -9.47 10.07
N GLY A 130 -0.16 -10.52 10.67
CA GLY A 130 1.07 -11.15 10.23
C GLY A 130 1.61 -12.22 11.18
N SER A 131 2.73 -12.77 10.78
CA SER A 131 3.50 -13.74 11.56
C SER A 131 4.99 -13.64 11.22
N ASP A 132 5.82 -14.03 12.16
CA ASP A 132 7.27 -14.20 12.00
C ASP A 132 7.62 -15.45 11.16
N PHE A 133 6.65 -16.12 10.58
CA PHE A 133 6.84 -17.23 9.66
C PHE A 133 7.52 -16.77 8.36
N ASP A 134 8.56 -17.51 7.94
CA ASP A 134 9.22 -17.28 6.65
C ASP A 134 8.75 -18.33 5.63
N PRO A 135 7.97 -17.96 4.61
CA PRO A 135 7.52 -18.88 3.57
C PRO A 135 8.62 -19.28 2.58
N LYS A 136 9.77 -18.58 2.57
CA LYS A 136 10.86 -18.89 1.64
C LYS A 136 11.47 -20.24 1.94
N GLY A 137 11.62 -21.06 0.91
CA GLY A 137 12.22 -22.40 1.01
C GLY A 137 11.32 -23.44 1.69
N LYS A 138 10.07 -23.11 2.01
CA LYS A 138 9.07 -24.05 2.53
C LYS A 138 8.32 -24.74 1.41
N SER A 139 7.95 -26.00 1.63
CA SER A 139 7.06 -26.70 0.71
C SER A 139 5.64 -26.17 0.75
N ASP A 140 4.85 -26.43 -0.30
CA ASP A 140 3.43 -26.10 -0.32
C ASP A 140 2.67 -26.76 0.82
N GLY A 141 3.05 -27.98 1.21
CA GLY A 141 2.48 -28.70 2.35
C GLY A 141 2.77 -28.00 3.69
N GLU A 142 3.99 -27.53 3.90
CA GLU A 142 4.37 -26.76 5.10
C GLU A 142 3.60 -25.44 5.18
N ILE A 143 3.55 -24.69 4.08
CA ILE A 143 2.82 -23.43 4.01
C ILE A 143 1.32 -23.63 4.25
N MET A 144 0.75 -24.70 3.69
CA MET A 144 -0.65 -25.03 3.92
C MET A 144 -0.92 -25.33 5.40
N ARG A 145 -0.09 -26.16 6.05
CA ARG A 145 -0.24 -26.49 7.49
C ARG A 145 -0.10 -25.24 8.37
N PHE A 146 0.86 -24.37 8.05
CA PHE A 146 1.02 -23.09 8.74
C PHE A 146 -0.25 -22.23 8.57
N CYS A 147 -0.72 -22.01 7.34
CA CYS A 147 -1.90 -21.19 7.05
C CYS A 147 -3.16 -21.72 7.75
N GLN A 148 -3.33 -23.03 7.79
CA GLN A 148 -4.44 -23.67 8.48
C GLN A 148 -4.38 -23.44 9.98
N SER A 149 -3.20 -23.63 10.60
CA SER A 149 -3.01 -23.36 12.04
C SER A 149 -3.20 -21.89 12.38
N PHE A 150 -2.64 -20.98 11.57
CA PHE A 150 -2.82 -19.54 11.73
C PHE A 150 -4.30 -19.14 11.67
N MET A 151 -5.04 -19.66 10.69
CA MET A 151 -6.46 -19.37 10.51
C MET A 151 -7.34 -20.00 11.60
N THR A 152 -6.94 -21.12 12.19
CA THR A 152 -7.68 -21.75 13.30
C THR A 152 -7.84 -20.79 14.48
N GLU A 153 -6.82 -20.00 14.78
CA GLU A 153 -6.94 -18.95 15.80
C GLU A 153 -7.59 -17.67 15.26
N LEU A 154 -7.14 -17.19 14.11
CA LEU A 154 -7.63 -15.93 13.56
C LEU A 154 -9.11 -15.95 13.20
N SER A 155 -9.67 -17.08 12.77
CA SER A 155 -11.09 -17.23 12.39
C SER A 155 -12.09 -16.82 13.46
N LYS A 156 -11.67 -16.83 14.72
CA LYS A 156 -12.52 -16.43 15.88
C LYS A 156 -12.77 -14.92 15.92
N HIS A 157 -11.98 -14.14 15.20
CA HIS A 157 -11.92 -12.68 15.31
C HIS A 157 -12.22 -11.94 14.01
N ILE A 158 -12.40 -12.65 12.90
CA ILE A 158 -12.61 -12.08 11.57
C ILE A 158 -13.94 -12.51 10.96
N GLY A 159 -14.38 -11.80 9.96
CA GLY A 159 -15.62 -12.08 9.23
C GLY A 159 -15.87 -11.01 8.18
N ALA A 160 -16.78 -11.27 7.24
CA ALA A 160 -17.10 -10.38 6.12
C ALA A 160 -17.49 -8.95 6.56
N ASP A 161 -18.19 -8.83 7.69
CA ASP A 161 -18.71 -7.57 8.22
C ASP A 161 -17.94 -7.06 9.45
N THR A 162 -16.90 -7.77 9.88
CA THR A 162 -16.12 -7.42 11.08
C THR A 162 -14.70 -7.04 10.70
N ASP A 163 -13.98 -7.96 10.07
CA ASP A 163 -12.55 -7.82 9.74
C ASP A 163 -12.22 -8.68 8.53
N VAL A 164 -11.73 -8.06 7.47
CA VAL A 164 -11.45 -8.71 6.19
C VAL A 164 -9.96 -8.62 5.87
N PRO A 165 -9.16 -9.63 6.22
CA PRO A 165 -7.75 -9.68 5.86
C PRO A 165 -7.52 -9.82 4.35
N ALA A 166 -6.29 -9.52 3.92
CA ALA A 166 -5.84 -9.61 2.53
C ALA A 166 -4.40 -10.15 2.45
N GLY A 167 -3.88 -10.28 1.24
CA GLY A 167 -2.47 -10.55 1.01
C GLY A 167 -1.56 -9.35 1.35
N ASP A 168 -0.31 -9.64 1.65
CA ASP A 168 0.79 -8.70 1.86
C ASP A 168 2.12 -9.44 1.56
N ILE A 169 3.27 -8.92 1.98
CA ILE A 169 4.55 -9.61 1.83
C ILE A 169 4.46 -11.05 2.37
N GLY A 170 4.87 -12.01 1.56
CA GLY A 170 4.84 -13.43 1.91
C GLY A 170 3.46 -14.10 1.88
N THR A 171 2.41 -13.37 1.51
CA THR A 171 1.04 -13.87 1.44
C THR A 171 0.42 -13.52 0.09
N GLY A 172 0.43 -14.46 -0.81
CA GLY A 172 -0.17 -14.35 -2.13
C GLY A 172 -1.49 -15.14 -2.25
N ALA A 173 -1.92 -15.38 -3.48
CA ALA A 173 -3.16 -16.11 -3.78
C ALA A 173 -3.17 -17.53 -3.21
N ARG A 174 -2.01 -18.22 -3.16
CA ARG A 174 -1.85 -19.55 -2.58
C ARG A 174 -2.18 -19.55 -1.08
N GLU A 175 -1.53 -18.67 -0.32
CA GLU A 175 -1.73 -18.54 1.12
C GLU A 175 -3.16 -18.12 1.45
N ILE A 176 -3.70 -17.15 0.72
CA ILE A 176 -5.10 -16.73 0.84
C ILE A 176 -6.04 -17.90 0.58
N GLY A 177 -5.75 -18.73 -0.43
CA GLY A 177 -6.53 -19.94 -0.72
C GLY A 177 -6.55 -20.93 0.45
N TYR A 178 -5.39 -21.23 1.02
CA TYR A 178 -5.27 -22.12 2.18
C TYR A 178 -6.01 -21.55 3.42
N MET A 179 -5.86 -20.26 3.67
CA MET A 179 -6.55 -19.58 4.78
C MET A 179 -8.07 -19.57 4.58
N PHE A 180 -8.54 -19.29 3.35
CA PHE A 180 -9.98 -19.30 3.04
C PHE A 180 -10.58 -20.69 3.17
N GLY A 181 -9.91 -21.72 2.68
CA GLY A 181 -10.35 -23.12 2.84
C GLY A 181 -10.51 -23.52 4.30
N GLN A 182 -9.56 -23.12 5.15
CA GLN A 182 -9.63 -23.40 6.60
C GLN A 182 -10.72 -22.60 7.28
N TYR A 183 -10.88 -21.29 6.97
CA TYR A 183 -11.97 -20.48 7.50
C TYR A 183 -13.32 -21.10 7.18
N LYS A 184 -13.56 -21.42 5.91
CA LYS A 184 -14.80 -22.04 5.44
C LYS A 184 -15.08 -23.36 6.20
N ARG A 185 -14.06 -24.15 6.45
CA ARG A 185 -14.17 -25.41 7.19
C ARG A 185 -14.59 -25.20 8.65
N LEU A 186 -13.96 -24.19 9.31
CA LEU A 186 -14.20 -23.92 10.75
C LEU A 186 -15.54 -23.23 11.01
N ARG A 187 -15.89 -22.27 10.14
CA ARG A 187 -17.09 -21.45 10.32
C ARG A 187 -18.35 -22.03 9.66
N ASN A 188 -18.17 -23.00 8.76
CA ASN A 188 -19.24 -23.54 7.91
C ASN A 188 -19.97 -22.44 7.12
N GLU A 189 -19.22 -21.45 6.65
CA GLU A 189 -19.71 -20.27 5.93
C GLU A 189 -18.90 -20.05 4.64
N PHE A 190 -19.58 -19.62 3.57
CA PHE A 190 -18.94 -19.12 2.36
C PHE A 190 -19.23 -17.61 2.25
N THR A 191 -18.32 -16.79 2.76
CA THR A 191 -18.49 -15.34 2.85
C THR A 191 -17.31 -14.60 2.23
N GLY A 192 -17.39 -13.27 2.14
CA GLY A 192 -16.33 -12.39 1.66
C GLY A 192 -15.26 -12.07 2.70
N VAL A 193 -14.88 -13.00 3.55
CA VAL A 193 -14.00 -12.79 4.71
C VAL A 193 -12.54 -12.47 4.38
N LEU A 194 -12.05 -12.85 3.23
CA LEU A 194 -10.69 -12.59 2.74
C LEU A 194 -10.75 -11.96 1.35
N THR A 195 -9.77 -11.13 1.01
CA THR A 195 -9.60 -10.62 -0.34
C THR A 195 -8.26 -11.04 -0.95
N GLY A 196 -8.18 -11.00 -2.28
CA GLY A 196 -7.10 -11.63 -3.03
C GLY A 196 -7.35 -13.11 -3.30
N LYS A 197 -8.61 -13.52 -3.23
CA LYS A 197 -9.05 -14.89 -3.56
C LYS A 197 -8.87 -15.19 -5.04
N GLY A 198 -8.79 -16.48 -5.37
CA GLY A 198 -8.87 -16.93 -6.74
C GLY A 198 -10.24 -16.65 -7.37
N LEU A 199 -10.27 -16.45 -8.67
CA LEU A 199 -11.50 -16.12 -9.44
C LEU A 199 -12.60 -17.18 -9.28
N THR A 200 -12.23 -18.44 -9.08
CA THR A 200 -13.19 -19.56 -8.93
C THR A 200 -13.93 -19.57 -7.61
N TYR A 201 -13.51 -18.76 -6.62
CA TYR A 201 -14.13 -18.72 -5.29
C TYR A 201 -14.24 -17.31 -4.71
N GLY A 202 -14.57 -16.35 -5.55
CA GLY A 202 -14.97 -15.01 -5.14
C GLY A 202 -13.91 -13.93 -5.28
N GLY A 203 -12.82 -14.19 -6.00
CA GLY A 203 -11.82 -13.18 -6.35
C GLY A 203 -12.33 -12.18 -7.38
N SER A 204 -11.69 -11.03 -7.45
CA SER A 204 -12.01 -9.97 -8.42
C SER A 204 -11.01 -9.94 -9.58
N LEU A 205 -11.52 -9.70 -10.78
CA LEU A 205 -10.71 -9.28 -11.92
C LEU A 205 -10.02 -7.95 -11.63
N ALA A 206 -9.01 -7.61 -12.39
CA ALA A 206 -8.17 -6.41 -12.25
C ALA A 206 -7.43 -6.26 -10.90
N ARG A 207 -7.44 -7.29 -10.03
CA ARG A 207 -6.77 -7.21 -8.72
C ARG A 207 -5.24 -7.22 -8.84
N THR A 208 -4.71 -7.98 -9.79
CA THR A 208 -3.27 -8.08 -10.05
C THR A 208 -2.73 -6.77 -10.60
N GLU A 209 -3.47 -6.14 -11.48
CA GLU A 209 -3.16 -4.88 -12.15
C GLU A 209 -3.34 -3.65 -11.24
N ALA A 210 -4.20 -3.76 -10.26
CA ALA A 210 -4.80 -2.64 -9.56
C ALA A 210 -3.81 -1.61 -8.97
N THR A 211 -2.68 -2.05 -8.41
CA THR A 211 -1.73 -1.11 -7.81
C THR A 211 -1.00 -0.31 -8.89
N GLY A 212 -0.53 -0.98 -9.94
CA GLY A 212 0.16 -0.32 -11.06
C GLY A 212 -0.79 0.57 -11.88
N TYR A 213 -1.99 0.10 -12.17
CA TYR A 213 -3.00 0.87 -12.87
C TYR A 213 -3.45 2.09 -12.05
N GLY A 214 -3.72 1.88 -10.76
CA GLY A 214 -4.11 2.95 -9.86
C GLY A 214 -3.05 4.03 -9.72
N LEU A 215 -1.78 3.64 -9.63
CA LEU A 215 -0.63 4.55 -9.64
C LEU A 215 -0.66 5.47 -10.87
N CYS A 216 -0.88 4.90 -12.05
CA CYS A 216 -0.93 5.69 -13.28
C CYS A 216 -2.17 6.58 -13.36
N TYR A 217 -3.34 6.14 -12.91
CA TYR A 217 -4.53 7.00 -12.85
C TYR A 217 -4.35 8.18 -11.90
N TYR A 218 -3.77 7.94 -10.73
CA TYR A 218 -3.46 9.02 -9.78
C TYR A 218 -2.45 10.02 -10.39
N THR A 219 -1.39 9.51 -11.01
CA THR A 219 -0.33 10.33 -11.62
C THR A 219 -0.87 11.14 -12.80
N GLU A 220 -1.71 10.55 -13.65
CA GLU A 220 -2.35 11.25 -14.78
C GLU A 220 -3.21 12.41 -14.29
N GLU A 221 -4.02 12.19 -13.26
CA GLU A 221 -4.86 13.26 -12.72
C GLU A 221 -4.02 14.35 -12.02
N MET A 222 -2.95 13.98 -11.34
CA MET A 222 -1.99 14.92 -10.76
C MET A 222 -1.33 15.80 -11.82
N LEU A 223 -0.86 15.21 -12.93
CA LEU A 223 -0.29 15.95 -14.06
C LEU A 223 -1.32 16.90 -14.68
N LYS A 224 -2.53 16.40 -14.94
CA LYS A 224 -3.62 17.17 -15.53
C LYS A 224 -3.99 18.40 -14.68
N CYS A 225 -4.22 18.20 -13.40
CA CYS A 225 -4.70 19.27 -12.53
C CYS A 225 -3.62 20.28 -12.15
N MET A 226 -2.37 19.84 -11.96
CA MET A 226 -1.32 20.71 -11.43
C MET A 226 -0.37 21.26 -12.49
N LYS A 227 -0.30 20.65 -13.69
CA LYS A 227 0.61 21.08 -14.77
C LYS A 227 -0.11 21.25 -16.12
N ASN A 228 -1.42 20.92 -16.21
CA ASN A 228 -2.18 20.85 -17.47
C ASN A 228 -1.46 19.95 -18.50
N ASP A 229 -0.98 18.80 -18.03
CA ASP A 229 -0.16 17.85 -18.79
C ASP A 229 -0.70 16.41 -18.61
N SER A 230 -0.05 15.40 -19.22
CA SER A 230 -0.47 14.01 -19.20
C SER A 230 0.74 13.08 -19.41
N PHE A 231 0.53 11.75 -19.37
CA PHE A 231 1.56 10.78 -19.78
C PHE A 231 1.92 10.86 -21.26
N LYS A 232 1.05 11.42 -22.09
CA LYS A 232 1.24 11.42 -23.55
C LYS A 232 2.54 12.09 -23.96
N GLY A 233 3.41 11.31 -24.63
CA GLY A 233 4.71 11.78 -25.12
C GLY A 233 5.79 11.92 -24.05
N LYS A 234 5.53 11.51 -22.80
CA LYS A 234 6.51 11.60 -21.70
C LYS A 234 7.42 10.38 -21.65
N THR A 235 8.64 10.59 -21.27
CA THR A 235 9.59 9.53 -20.92
C THR A 235 9.38 9.12 -19.47
N VAL A 236 9.15 7.84 -19.25
CA VAL A 236 8.82 7.27 -17.93
C VAL A 236 9.90 6.28 -17.50
N VAL A 237 10.33 6.36 -16.26
CA VAL A 237 11.21 5.38 -15.62
C VAL A 237 10.44 4.71 -14.49
N VAL A 238 10.45 3.38 -14.49
CA VAL A 238 9.77 2.55 -13.48
C VAL A 238 10.81 1.67 -12.81
N SER A 239 10.95 1.72 -11.49
CA SER A 239 11.79 0.76 -10.79
C SER A 239 11.04 -0.53 -10.46
N GLY A 240 11.81 -1.62 -10.30
CA GLY A 240 11.23 -2.93 -10.08
C GLY A 240 10.88 -3.66 -11.37
N SER A 241 10.47 -4.90 -11.25
CA SER A 241 9.99 -5.78 -12.31
C SER A 241 8.99 -6.80 -11.78
N GLY A 242 8.38 -6.52 -10.63
CA GLY A 242 7.27 -7.27 -10.06
C GLY A 242 5.92 -6.72 -10.53
N ASN A 243 4.83 -7.22 -9.95
CA ASN A 243 3.46 -6.85 -10.32
C ASN A 243 3.23 -5.34 -10.47
N VAL A 244 3.61 -4.55 -9.47
CA VAL A 244 3.37 -3.11 -9.51
C VAL A 244 4.08 -2.47 -10.70
N ALA A 245 5.35 -2.80 -10.92
CA ALA A 245 6.15 -2.25 -12.01
C ALA A 245 5.64 -2.69 -13.39
N ILE A 246 5.29 -3.97 -13.57
CA ILE A 246 4.75 -4.53 -14.83
C ILE A 246 3.46 -3.79 -15.21
N TYR A 247 2.52 -3.68 -14.30
CA TYR A 247 1.22 -3.09 -14.60
C TYR A 247 1.23 -1.55 -14.59
N ALA A 248 2.17 -0.91 -13.87
CA ALA A 248 2.45 0.51 -14.06
C ALA A 248 3.02 0.78 -15.47
N THR A 249 3.95 -0.07 -15.95
CA THR A 249 4.48 0.01 -17.31
C THR A 249 3.39 -0.15 -18.37
N GLU A 250 2.50 -1.13 -18.19
CA GLU A 250 1.37 -1.37 -19.08
C GLU A 250 0.45 -0.15 -19.18
N LYS A 251 0.00 0.34 -18.03
CA LYS A 251 -0.95 1.46 -18.00
C LYS A 251 -0.31 2.77 -18.45
N ALA A 252 0.93 3.08 -18.03
CA ALA A 252 1.65 4.26 -18.50
C ALA A 252 1.82 4.27 -20.03
N THR A 253 2.08 3.10 -20.63
CA THR A 253 2.15 2.95 -22.10
C THR A 253 0.79 3.15 -22.75
N GLN A 254 -0.29 2.59 -22.17
CA GLN A 254 -1.66 2.81 -22.65
C GLN A 254 -2.08 4.29 -22.60
N LEU A 255 -1.59 5.05 -21.63
CA LEU A 255 -1.82 6.50 -21.49
C LEU A 255 -0.91 7.35 -22.41
N GLY A 256 -0.07 6.71 -23.21
CA GLY A 256 0.78 7.34 -24.22
C GLY A 256 2.17 7.74 -23.73
N GLY A 257 2.59 7.28 -22.56
CA GLY A 257 3.95 7.41 -22.06
C GLY A 257 4.90 6.38 -22.67
N LYS A 258 6.18 6.69 -22.74
CA LYS A 258 7.23 5.76 -23.15
C LYS A 258 8.04 5.33 -21.93
N VAL A 259 7.80 4.13 -21.45
CA VAL A 259 8.58 3.54 -20.36
C VAL A 259 9.90 3.03 -20.94
N VAL A 260 11.02 3.56 -20.45
CA VAL A 260 12.36 3.28 -21.01
C VAL A 260 13.24 2.44 -20.10
N ALA A 261 12.85 2.21 -18.84
CA ALA A 261 13.67 1.43 -17.92
C ALA A 261 12.81 0.66 -16.89
N LEU A 262 13.32 -0.50 -16.52
CA LEU A 262 12.88 -1.34 -15.40
C LEU A 262 14.08 -1.86 -14.62
N SER A 263 13.90 -2.21 -13.34
CA SER A 263 14.98 -2.75 -12.51
C SER A 263 14.60 -4.01 -11.74
N ASP A 264 15.59 -4.69 -11.23
CA ASP A 264 15.47 -5.65 -10.13
C ASP A 264 16.57 -5.41 -9.07
N SER A 265 16.71 -6.29 -8.09
CA SER A 265 17.70 -6.11 -7.03
C SER A 265 19.16 -6.08 -7.49
N ASN A 266 19.47 -6.58 -8.70
CA ASN A 266 20.83 -6.69 -9.20
C ASN A 266 21.22 -5.51 -10.11
N GLY A 267 20.23 -4.96 -10.84
CA GLY A 267 20.51 -3.90 -11.81
C GLY A 267 19.26 -3.43 -12.51
N TYR A 268 19.46 -2.72 -13.61
CA TYR A 268 18.36 -2.20 -14.43
C TYR A 268 18.62 -2.38 -15.92
N VAL A 269 17.54 -2.42 -16.67
CA VAL A 269 17.57 -2.36 -18.14
C VAL A 269 17.13 -0.99 -18.62
N TYR A 270 17.78 -0.52 -19.67
CA TYR A 270 17.44 0.70 -20.37
C TYR A 270 17.18 0.37 -21.84
N ASP A 271 16.01 0.75 -22.33
CA ASP A 271 15.61 0.60 -23.75
C ASP A 271 15.10 1.96 -24.25
N PRO A 272 15.90 2.70 -25.04
CA PRO A 272 15.50 4.02 -25.54
C PRO A 272 14.29 3.96 -26.48
N ASN A 273 13.98 2.80 -27.04
CA ASN A 273 12.85 2.60 -27.93
C ASN A 273 11.54 2.34 -27.16
N GLY A 274 11.64 2.09 -25.86
CA GLY A 274 10.54 1.73 -24.97
C GLY A 274 10.48 0.23 -24.66
N ILE A 275 10.21 -0.06 -23.39
CA ILE A 275 10.16 -1.43 -22.86
C ILE A 275 9.10 -2.27 -23.60
N LYS A 276 9.51 -3.43 -24.12
CA LYS A 276 8.63 -4.47 -24.68
C LYS A 276 8.05 -5.31 -23.55
N LEU A 277 6.85 -4.98 -23.14
CA LEU A 277 6.23 -5.54 -21.93
C LEU A 277 5.98 -7.05 -22.02
N ASP A 278 5.65 -7.57 -23.17
CA ASP A 278 5.48 -9.00 -23.43
C ASP A 278 6.74 -9.81 -23.10
N VAL A 279 7.92 -9.29 -23.47
CA VAL A 279 9.22 -9.90 -23.12
C VAL A 279 9.43 -9.88 -21.59
N VAL A 280 9.11 -8.76 -20.94
CA VAL A 280 9.22 -8.66 -19.47
C VAL A 280 8.27 -9.65 -18.79
N LYS A 281 7.01 -9.74 -19.22
CA LYS A 281 6.04 -10.70 -18.67
C LYS A 281 6.51 -12.15 -18.86
N GLN A 282 7.04 -12.48 -20.02
CA GLN A 282 7.60 -13.82 -20.27
C GLN A 282 8.72 -14.14 -19.28
N ILE A 283 9.68 -13.23 -19.10
CA ILE A 283 10.80 -13.42 -18.17
C ILE A 283 10.33 -13.51 -16.71
N LYS A 284 9.46 -12.59 -16.28
CA LYS A 284 9.14 -12.43 -14.86
C LYS A 284 8.01 -13.32 -14.37
N GLU A 285 6.95 -13.46 -15.16
CA GLU A 285 5.74 -14.18 -14.75
C GLU A 285 5.80 -15.66 -15.13
N VAL A 286 6.38 -16.00 -16.29
CA VAL A 286 6.44 -17.37 -16.79
C VAL A 286 7.73 -18.07 -16.35
N GLU A 287 8.88 -17.50 -16.70
CA GLU A 287 10.19 -18.12 -16.48
C GLU A 287 10.78 -17.84 -15.10
N ARG A 288 10.26 -16.80 -14.39
CA ARG A 288 10.75 -16.33 -13.09
C ARG A 288 12.23 -15.93 -13.12
N GLY A 289 12.69 -15.46 -14.28
CA GLY A 289 14.04 -15.01 -14.56
C GLY A 289 14.36 -13.62 -14.00
N ARG A 290 15.55 -13.13 -14.34
CA ARG A 290 16.05 -11.81 -13.93
C ARG A 290 15.86 -10.80 -15.06
N ILE A 291 15.71 -9.52 -14.71
CA ILE A 291 15.49 -8.46 -15.71
C ILE A 291 16.68 -8.32 -16.69
N LYS A 292 17.88 -8.75 -16.30
CA LYS A 292 19.05 -8.81 -17.17
C LYS A 292 18.79 -9.52 -18.51
N GLU A 293 18.00 -10.60 -18.48
CA GLU A 293 17.65 -11.40 -19.65
C GLU A 293 16.90 -10.59 -20.71
N TYR A 294 16.29 -9.46 -20.33
CA TYR A 294 15.64 -8.56 -21.29
C TYR A 294 16.62 -8.00 -22.32
N ALA A 295 17.79 -7.53 -21.87
CA ALA A 295 18.83 -7.01 -22.76
C ALA A 295 19.46 -8.09 -23.68
N GLU A 296 19.37 -9.37 -23.29
CA GLU A 296 19.80 -10.50 -24.11
C GLU A 296 18.80 -10.84 -25.22
N ARG A 297 17.54 -10.41 -25.08
CA ARG A 297 16.43 -10.75 -26.00
C ARG A 297 15.95 -9.59 -26.86
N VAL A 298 16.33 -8.37 -26.52
CA VAL A 298 15.86 -7.15 -27.18
C VAL A 298 17.05 -6.35 -27.71
N ASP A 299 17.15 -6.27 -29.02
CA ASP A 299 18.22 -5.50 -29.69
C ASP A 299 18.12 -4.01 -29.32
N GLY A 300 19.26 -3.44 -28.96
CA GLY A 300 19.38 -2.03 -28.56
C GLY A 300 19.03 -1.73 -27.11
N ALA A 301 18.63 -2.73 -26.33
CA ALA A 301 18.49 -2.61 -24.88
C ALA A 301 19.84 -2.83 -24.16
N GLU A 302 20.07 -2.09 -23.10
CA GLU A 302 21.28 -2.17 -22.29
C GLU A 302 20.94 -2.65 -20.88
N TYR A 303 21.81 -3.48 -20.30
CA TYR A 303 21.75 -3.84 -18.88
C TYR A 303 22.90 -3.19 -18.11
N HIS A 304 22.58 -2.64 -16.95
CA HIS A 304 23.54 -2.03 -16.04
C HIS A 304 23.42 -2.64 -14.65
N GLU A 305 24.55 -2.97 -14.05
CA GLU A 305 24.58 -3.45 -12.66
C GLU A 305 24.34 -2.32 -11.66
N GLY A 306 23.69 -2.65 -10.55
CA GLY A 306 23.37 -1.69 -9.51
C GLY A 306 22.02 -1.00 -9.76
N CYS A 307 20.98 -1.43 -9.04
CA CYS A 307 19.60 -0.97 -9.25
C CYS A 307 19.41 0.56 -9.06
N LYS A 308 20.17 1.21 -8.20
CA LYS A 308 20.08 2.66 -7.97
C LYS A 308 20.44 3.52 -9.20
N GLY A 309 21.24 2.98 -10.12
CA GLY A 309 21.62 3.66 -11.35
C GLY A 309 20.43 4.03 -12.24
N ILE A 310 19.27 3.38 -12.06
CA ILE A 310 18.05 3.68 -12.81
C ILE A 310 17.63 5.15 -12.67
N TRP A 311 17.87 5.77 -11.51
CA TRP A 311 17.50 7.16 -11.24
C TRP A 311 18.41 8.20 -11.90
N THR A 312 19.49 7.76 -12.55
CA THR A 312 20.33 8.64 -13.37
C THR A 312 19.79 8.86 -14.79
N ILE A 313 18.82 8.03 -15.21
CA ILE A 313 18.19 8.14 -16.53
C ILE A 313 17.32 9.39 -16.58
N LYS A 314 17.51 10.19 -17.63
CA LYS A 314 16.67 11.37 -17.86
C LYS A 314 15.23 10.94 -18.17
N CYS A 315 14.28 11.42 -17.39
CA CYS A 315 12.85 11.13 -17.55
C CYS A 315 11.99 12.31 -17.13
N ASP A 316 10.77 12.34 -17.63
CA ASP A 316 9.73 13.29 -17.23
C ASP A 316 8.98 12.79 -15.98
N ILE A 317 8.75 11.49 -15.88
CA ILE A 317 8.00 10.86 -14.81
C ILE A 317 8.80 9.69 -14.23
N ALA A 318 8.96 9.64 -12.91
CA ALA A 318 9.58 8.55 -12.17
C ALA A 318 8.55 7.84 -11.30
N LEU A 319 8.43 6.52 -11.47
CA LEU A 319 7.52 5.66 -10.73
C LEU A 319 8.31 4.62 -9.93
N PRO A 320 8.69 4.91 -8.67
CA PRO A 320 9.36 3.95 -7.82
C PRO A 320 8.40 2.83 -7.38
N CYS A 321 8.60 1.62 -7.94
CA CYS A 321 7.72 0.46 -7.78
C CYS A 321 8.44 -0.78 -7.21
N ALA A 322 9.69 -0.65 -6.72
CA ALA A 322 10.48 -1.78 -6.27
C ALA A 322 10.40 -1.97 -4.75
N THR A 323 11.15 -1.18 -4.00
CA THR A 323 11.36 -1.40 -2.57
C THR A 323 11.37 -0.12 -1.75
N GLN A 324 11.27 -0.29 -0.43
CA GLN A 324 11.41 0.79 0.54
C GLN A 324 12.80 1.43 0.45
N ASN A 325 12.86 2.78 0.58
CA ASN A 325 14.07 3.60 0.60
C ASN A 325 14.98 3.43 -0.63
N GLU A 326 14.40 3.18 -1.79
CA GLU A 326 15.16 3.06 -3.04
C GLU A 326 15.59 4.41 -3.65
N ILE A 327 14.90 5.50 -3.31
CA ILE A 327 15.27 6.87 -3.67
C ILE A 327 15.76 7.59 -2.41
N ASP A 328 17.06 7.81 -2.35
CA ASP A 328 17.69 8.65 -1.34
C ASP A 328 17.83 10.11 -1.80
N GLU A 329 18.37 10.97 -0.94
CA GLU A 329 18.56 12.38 -1.22
C GLU A 329 19.40 12.63 -2.49
N GLU A 330 20.45 11.83 -2.71
CA GLU A 330 21.32 11.95 -3.89
C GLU A 330 20.57 11.61 -5.17
N SER A 331 19.85 10.49 -5.17
CA SER A 331 19.02 10.07 -6.29
C SER A 331 17.92 11.10 -6.61
N ALA A 332 17.31 11.69 -5.59
CA ALA A 332 16.33 12.75 -5.77
C ALA A 332 16.93 14.02 -6.41
N LYS A 333 18.11 14.45 -5.96
CA LYS A 333 18.83 15.58 -6.57
C LYS A 333 19.17 15.33 -8.03
N ILE A 334 19.56 14.09 -8.39
CA ILE A 334 19.84 13.69 -9.77
C ILE A 334 18.57 13.77 -10.63
N LEU A 335 17.45 13.21 -10.15
CA LEU A 335 16.15 13.28 -10.85
C LEU A 335 15.73 14.73 -11.10
N VAL A 336 15.83 15.60 -10.10
CA VAL A 336 15.50 17.03 -10.24
C VAL A 336 16.41 17.71 -11.25
N LYS A 337 17.74 17.47 -11.17
CA LYS A 337 18.73 18.01 -12.12
C LYS A 337 18.45 17.57 -13.56
N ASN A 338 17.99 16.35 -13.74
CA ASN A 338 17.62 15.77 -15.04
C ASN A 338 16.26 16.24 -15.57
N GLY A 339 15.53 17.04 -14.80
CA GLY A 339 14.29 17.69 -15.22
C GLY A 339 13.04 16.83 -15.03
N VAL A 340 13.04 15.91 -14.06
CA VAL A 340 11.82 15.16 -13.72
C VAL A 340 10.69 16.13 -13.33
N MET A 341 9.47 15.87 -13.83
CA MET A 341 8.30 16.69 -13.55
C MET A 341 7.47 16.14 -12.39
N ALA A 342 7.41 14.82 -12.30
CA ALA A 342 6.58 14.10 -11.34
C ALA A 342 7.27 12.84 -10.85
N VAL A 343 7.15 12.59 -9.55
CA VAL A 343 7.49 11.33 -8.88
C VAL A 343 6.24 10.83 -8.17
N ALA A 344 5.80 9.61 -8.45
CA ALA A 344 4.65 9.02 -7.77
C ALA A 344 4.97 7.59 -7.29
N GLU A 345 4.71 7.34 -6.03
CA GLU A 345 5.17 6.16 -5.31
C GLU A 345 4.26 4.95 -5.48
N GLY A 346 4.73 3.94 -6.22
CA GLY A 346 4.04 2.65 -6.38
C GLY A 346 4.38 1.65 -5.27
N ALA A 347 5.63 1.63 -4.79
CA ALA A 347 6.03 0.85 -3.63
C ALA A 347 5.61 1.52 -2.31
N ASN A 348 5.77 0.82 -1.19
CA ASN A 348 5.55 1.41 0.12
C ASN A 348 6.83 2.12 0.59
N MET A 349 6.72 3.43 0.86
CA MET A 349 7.81 4.31 1.31
C MET A 349 9.11 4.16 0.47
N PRO A 350 9.08 4.27 -0.86
CA PRO A 350 10.25 4.10 -1.68
C PRO A 350 11.24 5.27 -1.59
N SER A 351 10.75 6.47 -1.24
CA SER A 351 11.59 7.66 -1.03
C SER A 351 11.89 7.87 0.45
N THR A 352 13.14 8.25 0.75
CA THR A 352 13.50 8.70 2.10
C THR A 352 12.90 10.08 2.40
N LEU A 353 12.84 10.48 3.66
CA LEU A 353 12.31 11.79 4.04
C LEU A 353 13.11 12.93 3.39
N GLU A 354 14.42 12.79 3.33
CA GLU A 354 15.32 13.75 2.69
C GLU A 354 15.05 13.85 1.16
N ALA A 355 14.75 12.72 0.52
CA ALA A 355 14.36 12.71 -0.89
C ALA A 355 13.03 13.45 -1.12
N ILE A 356 12.05 13.23 -0.24
CA ILE A 356 10.75 13.91 -0.30
C ILE A 356 10.92 15.43 -0.12
N GLU A 357 11.78 15.87 0.81
CA GLU A 357 12.11 17.29 1.01
C GLU A 357 12.73 17.90 -0.25
N VAL A 358 13.63 17.18 -0.95
CA VAL A 358 14.22 17.61 -2.22
C VAL A 358 13.14 17.80 -3.28
N PHE A 359 12.20 16.87 -3.44
CA PHE A 359 11.12 17.00 -4.42
C PHE A 359 10.19 18.17 -4.10
N GLN A 360 9.75 18.30 -2.87
CA GLN A 360 8.85 19.38 -2.46
C GLN A 360 9.48 20.76 -2.59
N SER A 361 10.73 20.94 -2.15
CA SER A 361 11.45 22.20 -2.24
C SER A 361 11.80 22.59 -3.68
N SER A 362 11.91 21.63 -4.58
CA SER A 362 12.20 21.85 -6.00
C SER A 362 10.94 22.04 -6.87
N GLY A 363 9.74 22.01 -6.29
CA GLY A 363 8.48 22.17 -7.02
C GLY A 363 8.12 20.99 -7.94
N ILE A 364 8.69 19.81 -7.66
CA ILE A 364 8.35 18.56 -8.35
C ILE A 364 7.01 18.05 -7.83
N LEU A 365 6.17 17.57 -8.73
CA LEU A 365 4.93 16.90 -8.33
C LEU A 365 5.26 15.60 -7.61
N PHE A 366 4.84 15.48 -6.37
CA PHE A 366 5.10 14.30 -5.56
C PHE A 366 3.80 13.61 -5.14
N GLY A 367 3.58 12.39 -5.66
CA GLY A 367 2.44 11.52 -5.32
C GLY A 367 2.84 10.53 -4.21
N PRO A 368 2.40 10.73 -2.94
CA PRO A 368 2.82 9.90 -1.81
C PRO A 368 2.24 8.49 -1.89
N ALA A 369 2.98 7.50 -1.40
CA ALA A 369 2.64 6.08 -1.46
C ALA A 369 1.22 5.76 -0.98
N LYS A 370 0.82 6.30 0.19
CA LYS A 370 -0.51 5.99 0.77
C LYS A 370 -1.69 6.42 -0.13
N ALA A 371 -1.49 7.40 -1.00
CA ALA A 371 -2.48 7.85 -1.98
C ALA A 371 -2.25 7.17 -3.34
N ALA A 372 -1.03 7.28 -3.89
CA ALA A 372 -0.72 6.84 -5.24
C ALA A 372 -0.80 5.31 -5.42
N ASN A 373 -0.46 4.51 -4.40
CA ASN A 373 -0.52 3.04 -4.48
C ASN A 373 -1.79 2.42 -3.87
N ALA A 374 -2.81 3.22 -3.58
CA ALA A 374 -4.05 2.75 -2.97
C ALA A 374 -4.91 1.84 -3.88
N GLY A 375 -4.56 1.69 -5.16
CA GLY A 375 -5.31 0.88 -6.11
C GLY A 375 -5.53 -0.57 -5.65
N GLY A 376 -4.51 -1.17 -5.03
CA GLY A 376 -4.62 -2.54 -4.51
C GLY A 376 -5.68 -2.70 -3.43
N VAL A 377 -5.74 -1.79 -2.46
CA VAL A 377 -6.76 -1.84 -1.40
C VAL A 377 -8.12 -1.40 -1.92
N ALA A 378 -8.18 -0.46 -2.85
CA ALA A 378 -9.42 -0.07 -3.52
C ALA A 378 -10.08 -1.27 -4.22
N THR A 379 -9.33 -2.01 -5.04
CA THR A 379 -9.86 -3.21 -5.71
C THR A 379 -10.17 -4.33 -4.72
N SER A 380 -9.43 -4.45 -3.61
CA SER A 380 -9.81 -5.38 -2.54
C SER A 380 -11.18 -5.03 -1.93
N ALA A 381 -11.49 -3.75 -1.73
CA ALA A 381 -12.82 -3.33 -1.28
C ALA A 381 -13.92 -3.55 -2.34
N LEU A 382 -13.58 -3.39 -3.63
CA LEU A 382 -14.48 -3.77 -4.72
C LEU A 382 -14.74 -5.29 -4.76
N GLU A 383 -13.74 -6.12 -4.43
CA GLU A 383 -13.93 -7.57 -4.24
C GLU A 383 -14.91 -7.85 -3.11
N MET A 384 -14.82 -7.13 -1.97
CA MET A 384 -15.80 -7.24 -0.88
C MET A 384 -17.22 -6.90 -1.36
N SER A 385 -17.37 -5.84 -2.14
CA SER A 385 -18.68 -5.46 -2.69
C SER A 385 -19.25 -6.54 -3.61
N GLN A 386 -18.45 -7.10 -4.50
CA GLN A 386 -18.84 -8.23 -5.37
C GLN A 386 -19.22 -9.46 -4.55
N ASN A 387 -18.47 -9.75 -3.48
CA ASN A 387 -18.80 -10.88 -2.59
C ASN A 387 -20.11 -10.68 -1.86
N SER A 388 -20.40 -9.48 -1.37
CA SER A 388 -21.67 -9.15 -0.71
C SER A 388 -22.86 -9.27 -1.65
N MET A 389 -22.70 -8.90 -2.90
CA MET A 389 -23.72 -9.02 -3.95
C MET A 389 -23.85 -10.45 -4.50
N ARG A 390 -22.85 -11.31 -4.26
CA ARG A 390 -22.69 -12.62 -4.92
C ARG A 390 -22.69 -12.52 -6.44
N TYR A 391 -22.09 -11.47 -6.97
CA TYR A 391 -22.04 -11.19 -8.40
C TYR A 391 -20.66 -10.64 -8.77
N SER A 392 -20.08 -11.12 -9.87
CA SER A 392 -18.75 -10.69 -10.33
C SER A 392 -18.91 -9.65 -11.44
N TRP A 393 -18.15 -8.57 -11.33
CA TRP A 393 -18.01 -7.56 -12.37
C TRP A 393 -16.99 -7.99 -13.42
N THR A 394 -17.15 -7.47 -14.63
CA THR A 394 -16.18 -7.60 -15.70
C THR A 394 -14.89 -6.84 -15.38
N PHE A 395 -13.83 -7.12 -16.12
CA PHE A 395 -12.56 -6.39 -15.99
C PHE A 395 -12.77 -4.88 -16.16
N ASP A 396 -13.49 -4.48 -17.22
CA ASP A 396 -13.73 -3.08 -17.55
C ASP A 396 -14.55 -2.36 -16.47
N GLU A 397 -15.52 -3.03 -15.87
CA GLU A 397 -16.30 -2.47 -14.74
C GLU A 397 -15.44 -2.22 -13.51
N VAL A 398 -14.54 -3.17 -13.18
CA VAL A 398 -13.62 -3.00 -12.05
C VAL A 398 -12.59 -1.92 -12.34
N ASP A 399 -12.00 -1.90 -13.54
CA ASP A 399 -10.99 -0.90 -13.94
C ASP A 399 -11.58 0.53 -13.97
N ALA A 400 -12.81 0.69 -14.48
CA ALA A 400 -13.51 1.98 -14.45
C ALA A 400 -13.73 2.49 -13.02
N LYS A 401 -14.19 1.62 -12.11
CA LYS A 401 -14.37 1.96 -10.70
C LYS A 401 -13.03 2.28 -10.02
N LEU A 402 -11.98 1.52 -10.32
CA LEU A 402 -10.63 1.77 -9.83
C LEU A 402 -10.14 3.16 -10.27
N LYS A 403 -10.33 3.50 -11.53
CA LYS A 403 -9.96 4.83 -12.05
C LYS A 403 -10.68 5.94 -11.31
N ASP A 404 -12.00 5.83 -11.13
CA ASP A 404 -12.78 6.84 -10.43
C ASP A 404 -12.32 7.00 -8.97
N ILE A 405 -12.02 5.88 -8.28
CA ILE A 405 -11.50 5.92 -6.92
C ILE A 405 -10.14 6.63 -6.87
N MET A 406 -9.21 6.32 -7.77
CA MET A 406 -7.88 6.93 -7.77
C MET A 406 -7.90 8.41 -8.10
N VAL A 407 -8.76 8.83 -9.03
CA VAL A 407 -9.03 10.24 -9.33
C VAL A 407 -9.58 10.95 -8.09
N ASN A 408 -10.55 10.36 -7.40
CA ASN A 408 -11.11 10.92 -6.17
C ASN A 408 -10.08 11.01 -5.04
N ILE A 409 -9.18 10.02 -4.90
CA ILE A 409 -8.08 10.08 -3.92
C ILE A 409 -7.19 11.29 -4.17
N PHE A 410 -6.84 11.55 -5.44
CA PHE A 410 -6.06 12.73 -5.79
C PHE A 410 -6.80 14.01 -5.40
N HIS A 411 -8.05 14.18 -5.83
CA HIS A 411 -8.82 15.40 -5.55
C HIS A 411 -9.05 15.62 -4.05
N ASN A 412 -9.33 14.56 -3.29
CA ASN A 412 -9.50 14.66 -1.84
C ASN A 412 -8.19 15.13 -1.17
N SER A 413 -7.06 14.57 -1.56
CA SER A 413 -5.74 14.97 -1.05
C SER A 413 -5.39 16.41 -1.45
N TYR A 414 -5.61 16.77 -2.70
CA TYR A 414 -5.34 18.11 -3.24
C TYR A 414 -6.22 19.17 -2.56
N ASN A 415 -7.52 18.91 -2.43
CA ASN A 415 -8.46 19.85 -1.81
C ASN A 415 -8.20 19.99 -0.30
N ALA A 416 -7.82 18.93 0.40
CA ALA A 416 -7.44 18.99 1.80
C ALA A 416 -6.16 19.82 1.99
N ALA A 417 -5.14 19.63 1.16
CA ALA A 417 -3.95 20.47 1.19
C ALA A 417 -4.29 21.95 0.98
N LYS A 418 -5.13 22.27 -0.02
CA LYS A 418 -5.58 23.63 -0.29
C LYS A 418 -6.38 24.24 0.85
N LYS A 419 -7.29 23.48 1.46
CA LYS A 419 -8.12 23.91 2.60
C LYS A 419 -7.29 24.42 3.79
N TYR A 420 -6.13 23.81 4.00
CA TYR A 420 -5.27 24.11 5.15
C TYR A 420 -4.00 24.89 4.78
N ASN A 421 -3.96 25.56 3.63
CA ASN A 421 -2.83 26.36 3.13
C ASN A 421 -1.53 25.52 3.02
N LEU A 422 -1.63 24.26 2.62
CA LEU A 422 -0.55 23.32 2.34
C LEU A 422 -0.44 23.04 0.83
N GLU A 423 -0.74 24.00 0.00
CA GLU A 423 -0.81 23.84 -1.45
C GLU A 423 0.47 23.23 -2.02
N GLY A 424 0.32 22.23 -2.90
CA GLY A 424 1.43 21.47 -3.47
C GLY A 424 1.94 20.30 -2.59
N ASN A 425 1.61 20.26 -1.32
CA ASN A 425 2.00 19.17 -0.43
C ASN A 425 0.91 18.08 -0.37
N LEU A 426 0.93 17.18 -1.37
CA LEU A 426 -0.03 16.07 -1.44
C LEU A 426 0.19 15.02 -0.34
N LEU A 427 1.39 14.94 0.26
CA LEU A 427 1.63 14.05 1.40
C LEU A 427 0.82 14.50 2.63
N ALA A 428 0.94 15.78 3.00
CA ALA A 428 0.13 16.35 4.07
C ALA A 428 -1.37 16.31 3.72
N GLY A 429 -1.72 16.63 2.47
CA GLY A 429 -3.09 16.57 1.98
C GLY A 429 -3.71 15.18 2.11
N ALA A 430 -2.97 14.11 1.79
CA ALA A 430 -3.43 12.73 1.95
C ALA A 430 -3.63 12.35 3.43
N ASN A 431 -2.71 12.74 4.31
CA ASN A 431 -2.84 12.51 5.75
C ASN A 431 -4.08 13.22 6.31
N VAL A 432 -4.28 14.49 5.94
CA VAL A 432 -5.42 15.30 6.38
C VAL A 432 -6.73 14.74 5.85
N ALA A 433 -6.84 14.47 4.56
CA ALA A 433 -8.05 13.93 3.95
C ALA A 433 -8.46 12.58 4.55
N GLY A 434 -7.48 11.68 4.73
CA GLY A 434 -7.71 10.39 5.39
C GLY A 434 -8.16 10.54 6.83
N PHE A 435 -7.56 11.46 7.57
CA PHE A 435 -7.92 11.73 8.96
C PHE A 435 -9.31 12.35 9.10
N GLU A 436 -9.64 13.40 8.34
CA GLU A 436 -10.91 14.13 8.47
C GLU A 436 -12.12 13.21 8.35
N LYS A 437 -12.12 12.30 7.38
CA LYS A 437 -13.22 11.34 7.19
C LYS A 437 -13.41 10.41 8.40
N VAL A 438 -12.31 9.89 8.95
CA VAL A 438 -12.36 9.02 10.13
C VAL A 438 -12.78 9.81 11.37
N ALA A 439 -12.22 10.99 11.56
CA ALA A 439 -12.56 11.88 12.69
C ALA A 439 -14.04 12.29 12.68
N GLU A 440 -14.59 12.63 11.51
CA GLU A 440 -16.01 12.95 11.35
C GLU A 440 -16.91 11.78 11.76
N ALA A 441 -16.58 10.56 11.30
CA ALA A 441 -17.29 9.36 11.70
C ALA A 441 -17.18 9.08 13.20
N MET A 442 -15.99 9.24 13.79
CA MET A 442 -15.77 9.07 15.22
C MET A 442 -16.56 10.09 16.06
N LEU A 443 -16.64 11.35 15.62
CA LEU A 443 -17.44 12.40 16.24
C LEU A 443 -18.94 12.10 16.16
N ALA A 444 -19.43 11.67 14.99
CA ALA A 444 -20.83 11.35 14.78
C ALA A 444 -21.31 10.14 15.58
N GLN A 445 -20.44 9.12 15.74
CA GLN A 445 -20.75 7.91 16.51
C GLN A 445 -20.57 8.09 18.02
N GLY A 446 -19.86 9.15 18.44
CA GLY A 446 -19.60 9.43 19.84
C GLY A 446 -18.61 8.43 20.47
N VAL A 447 -18.72 8.26 21.79
CA VAL A 447 -17.93 7.30 22.56
C VAL A 447 -18.84 6.15 22.98
N ALA A 448 -18.62 4.97 22.40
CA ALA A 448 -19.32 3.76 22.79
C ALA A 448 -18.64 3.13 24.02
N TYR A 449 -19.41 2.72 25.00
CA TYR A 449 -18.95 2.09 26.25
C TYR A 449 -19.19 0.58 26.20
#